data_7f96d3feea5a93b6835f2e2fc8281ec9
#
_entry.id   7f96d3feea5a93b6835f2e2fc8281ec9
#
_cell.length_a   1.000
_cell.length_b   1.000
_cell.length_c   1.000
_cell.angle_alpha   90.00
_cell.angle_beta   90.00
_cell.angle_gamma   90.00
#
_symmetry.space_group_name_H-M   'P 1'
#
loop_
_entity.id
_entity.type
_entity.pdbx_description
1 polymer ?
#
loop_
_entity_poly.entity_id
_entity_poly.type
_entity_poly.pdbx_seq_one_letter_code
_entity_poly.pdbx_strand_id
1 'polypeptide(L)'
;MRTDVACIIPTHDRPDLLSQALDSVLGQAMAPAEVVVVDDLDDPHTATVVAAVALQAPFPVRHVVNRALGGASGSRNAGAAASTAPVLAFLDDDDAWRPEYLRDACAALQQSGAEAVISGLTRFRQDGGIQQIVMPPLPAITGRLYEKNFGMTGSNLVITRPAFERIGGFDPALPVFNDWDFLIRMVGADTTYTALPQPLVEWREHGGDRISTPTLRRARGIEAFVAKHAGAMPAVNRRNLTADALGIRRRNADSILGRCVLAARLLCLLGPREAISRRLHPRRRHAFEAGYQP
;
A
#
# COMPACT_ATOMS: atom_id res chain seq x y z
N MET A 1 -20.44 -17.34 9.71
CA MET A 1 -21.05 -16.48 8.67
C MET A 1 -20.02 -16.27 7.56
N ARG A 2 -20.46 -16.20 6.31
CA ARG A 2 -19.57 -15.95 5.14
C ARG A 2 -19.88 -14.57 4.58
N THR A 3 -18.85 -13.83 4.17
CA THR A 3 -19.00 -12.51 3.51
C THR A 3 -19.13 -12.67 1.99
N ASP A 4 -19.51 -11.58 1.32
CA ASP A 4 -19.43 -11.47 -0.16
C ASP A 4 -18.11 -10.82 -0.58
N VAL A 5 -17.03 -11.01 0.21
CA VAL A 5 -15.73 -10.38 0.01
C VAL A 5 -14.74 -11.37 -0.59
N ALA A 6 -14.07 -10.98 -1.67
CA ALA A 6 -12.84 -11.64 -2.10
C ALA A 6 -11.63 -11.02 -1.40
N CYS A 7 -10.82 -11.87 -0.77
CA CYS A 7 -9.51 -11.49 -0.27
C CYS A 7 -8.46 -11.67 -1.37
N ILE A 8 -7.72 -10.63 -1.72
CA ILE A 8 -6.70 -10.63 -2.77
C ILE A 8 -5.33 -10.44 -2.13
N ILE A 9 -4.43 -11.40 -2.34
CA ILE A 9 -3.08 -11.40 -1.76
C ILE A 9 -2.06 -11.41 -2.91
N PRO A 10 -1.41 -10.27 -3.23
CA PRO A 10 -0.27 -10.27 -4.12
C PRO A 10 0.95 -10.87 -3.40
N THR A 11 1.75 -11.68 -4.08
CA THR A 11 2.99 -12.25 -3.53
C THR A 11 4.12 -12.26 -4.54
N HIS A 12 5.37 -12.17 -4.03
CA HIS A 12 6.59 -12.14 -4.81
C HIS A 12 7.74 -12.77 -4.01
N ASP A 13 8.07 -14.05 -4.30
CA ASP A 13 9.20 -14.78 -3.71
C ASP A 13 9.24 -14.78 -2.16
N ARG A 14 8.06 -14.98 -1.52
CA ARG A 14 7.92 -14.89 -0.05
C ARG A 14 6.96 -15.96 0.52
N PRO A 15 7.16 -17.26 0.24
CA PRO A 15 6.22 -18.31 0.65
C PRO A 15 5.98 -18.37 2.17
N ASP A 16 7.01 -18.10 2.99
CA ASP A 16 6.89 -18.12 4.46
C ASP A 16 6.03 -16.97 5.00
N LEU A 17 6.16 -15.77 4.43
CA LEU A 17 5.34 -14.62 4.81
C LEU A 17 3.91 -14.80 4.31
N LEU A 18 3.74 -15.28 3.07
CA LEU A 18 2.44 -15.63 2.52
C LEU A 18 1.69 -16.64 3.39
N SER A 19 2.37 -17.67 3.92
CA SER A 19 1.75 -18.63 4.84
C SER A 19 1.14 -17.92 6.07
N GLN A 20 1.88 -16.99 6.68
CA GLN A 20 1.40 -16.23 7.82
C GLN A 20 0.22 -15.28 7.48
N ALA A 21 0.26 -14.67 6.28
CA ALA A 21 -0.85 -13.86 5.80
C ALA A 21 -2.12 -14.73 5.62
N LEU A 22 -1.98 -15.89 4.99
CA LEU A 22 -3.07 -16.87 4.79
C LEU A 22 -3.63 -17.39 6.11
N ASP A 23 -2.77 -17.68 7.10
CA ASP A 23 -3.20 -18.08 8.45
C ASP A 23 -4.07 -17.01 9.11
N SER A 24 -3.75 -15.72 8.89
CA SER A 24 -4.56 -14.61 9.40
C SER A 24 -5.93 -14.51 8.72
N VAL A 25 -6.03 -14.95 7.45
CA VAL A 25 -7.32 -15.02 6.73
C VAL A 25 -8.12 -16.24 7.17
N LEU A 26 -7.49 -17.39 7.40
CA LEU A 26 -8.14 -18.58 7.97
C LEU A 26 -8.71 -18.31 9.36
N GLY A 27 -8.02 -17.48 10.16
CA GLY A 27 -8.42 -17.08 11.52
C GLY A 27 -9.50 -16.01 11.59
N GLN A 28 -10.08 -15.57 10.46
CA GLN A 28 -11.11 -14.53 10.49
C GLN A 28 -12.41 -15.02 11.16
N ALA A 29 -12.98 -14.20 12.05
CA ALA A 29 -14.27 -14.47 12.70
C ALA A 29 -15.43 -14.52 11.68
N MET A 30 -15.26 -13.89 10.54
CA MET A 30 -16.17 -13.93 9.40
C MET A 30 -15.39 -14.30 8.13
N ALA A 31 -15.63 -15.49 7.61
CA ALA A 31 -14.89 -16.02 6.46
C ALA A 31 -15.13 -15.22 5.17
N PRO A 32 -14.10 -15.00 4.32
CA PRO A 32 -14.28 -14.41 3.01
C PRO A 32 -15.10 -15.34 2.08
N ALA A 33 -15.60 -14.81 0.96
CA ALA A 33 -16.21 -15.62 -0.09
C ALA A 33 -15.16 -16.50 -0.78
N GLU A 34 -13.99 -15.95 -1.01
CA GLU A 34 -12.84 -16.61 -1.60
C GLU A 34 -11.54 -15.88 -1.27
N VAL A 35 -10.42 -16.56 -1.45
CA VAL A 35 -9.07 -15.99 -1.44
C VAL A 35 -8.44 -16.19 -2.81
N VAL A 36 -7.85 -15.14 -3.36
CA VAL A 36 -7.11 -15.16 -4.61
C VAL A 36 -5.67 -14.74 -4.32
N VAL A 37 -4.76 -15.69 -4.29
CA VAL A 37 -3.32 -15.44 -4.20
C VAL A 37 -2.79 -15.20 -5.60
N VAL A 38 -2.13 -14.07 -5.81
CA VAL A 38 -1.60 -13.67 -7.12
C VAL A 38 -0.08 -13.62 -7.06
N ASP A 39 0.53 -14.60 -7.71
CA ASP A 39 1.98 -14.78 -7.80
C ASP A 39 2.50 -14.18 -9.11
N ASP A 40 3.45 -13.27 -9.05
CA ASP A 40 4.04 -12.64 -10.23
C ASP A 40 5.33 -13.32 -10.73
N LEU A 41 5.76 -14.41 -10.07
CA LEU A 41 6.94 -15.21 -10.46
C LEU A 41 6.62 -16.64 -10.92
N ASP A 42 5.39 -17.13 -10.70
CA ASP A 42 5.02 -18.55 -10.94
C ASP A 42 5.89 -19.51 -10.10
N ASP A 43 6.09 -19.18 -8.82
CA ASP A 43 6.96 -19.90 -7.91
C ASP A 43 6.31 -21.22 -7.41
N PRO A 44 6.97 -22.39 -7.59
CA PRO A 44 6.45 -23.67 -7.11
C PRO A 44 6.25 -23.75 -5.59
N HIS A 45 7.04 -23.02 -4.80
CA HIS A 45 6.89 -22.98 -3.35
C HIS A 45 5.63 -22.22 -2.96
N THR A 46 5.37 -21.08 -3.60
CA THR A 46 4.11 -20.34 -3.48
C THR A 46 2.91 -21.24 -3.83
N ALA A 47 2.97 -21.96 -4.94
CA ALA A 47 1.91 -22.90 -5.33
C ALA A 47 1.68 -23.98 -4.27
N THR A 48 2.74 -24.51 -3.66
CA THR A 48 2.67 -25.52 -2.59
C THR A 48 1.99 -24.97 -1.33
N VAL A 49 2.34 -23.77 -0.90
CA VAL A 49 1.72 -23.11 0.27
C VAL A 49 0.23 -22.90 0.02
N VAL A 50 -0.14 -22.37 -1.16
CA VAL A 50 -1.55 -22.13 -1.51
C VAL A 50 -2.35 -23.45 -1.54
N ALA A 51 -1.80 -24.51 -2.13
CA ALA A 51 -2.45 -25.81 -2.19
C ALA A 51 -2.68 -26.40 -0.77
N ALA A 52 -1.71 -26.28 0.13
CA ALA A 52 -1.83 -26.75 1.49
C ALA A 52 -2.93 -26.02 2.26
N VAL A 53 -3.03 -24.71 2.10
CA VAL A 53 -4.10 -23.91 2.71
C VAL A 53 -5.46 -24.21 2.09
N ALA A 54 -5.55 -24.41 0.78
CA ALA A 54 -6.80 -24.73 0.10
C ALA A 54 -7.45 -26.03 0.59
N LEU A 55 -6.64 -27.00 1.05
CA LEU A 55 -7.15 -28.27 1.64
C LEU A 55 -7.82 -28.08 3.01
N GLN A 56 -7.50 -27.02 3.73
CA GLN A 56 -7.98 -26.78 5.10
C GLN A 56 -9.04 -25.67 5.15
N ALA A 57 -9.06 -24.78 4.15
CA ALA A 57 -9.91 -23.61 4.16
C ALA A 57 -11.40 -23.97 3.96
N PRO A 58 -12.32 -23.37 4.72
CA PRO A 58 -13.77 -23.55 4.54
C PRO A 58 -14.34 -22.73 3.36
N PHE A 59 -13.46 -22.12 2.55
CA PHE A 59 -13.77 -21.28 1.38
C PHE A 59 -12.75 -21.58 0.27
N PRO A 60 -13.06 -21.25 -0.99
CA PRO A 60 -12.12 -21.41 -2.10
C PRO A 60 -10.85 -20.57 -1.90
N VAL A 61 -9.67 -21.20 -2.08
CA VAL A 61 -8.38 -20.53 -2.15
C VAL A 61 -7.77 -20.86 -3.51
N ARG A 62 -7.50 -19.83 -4.31
CA ARG A 62 -7.01 -19.99 -5.68
C ARG A 62 -5.63 -19.38 -5.86
N HIS A 63 -4.77 -20.07 -6.59
CA HIS A 63 -3.50 -19.57 -7.06
C HIS A 63 -3.66 -19.02 -8.48
N VAL A 64 -3.27 -17.78 -8.72
CA VAL A 64 -3.32 -17.11 -10.02
C VAL A 64 -1.92 -16.57 -10.33
N VAL A 65 -1.40 -16.93 -11.50
CA VAL A 65 -0.12 -16.42 -11.98
C VAL A 65 -0.33 -15.14 -12.78
N ASN A 66 0.28 -14.05 -12.33
CA ASN A 66 0.24 -12.77 -13.06
C ASN A 66 1.39 -12.70 -14.07
N ARG A 67 1.10 -12.97 -15.34
CA ARG A 67 2.09 -12.91 -16.43
C ARG A 67 2.13 -11.59 -17.17
N ALA A 68 1.23 -10.65 -16.87
CA ALA A 68 1.06 -9.41 -17.66
C ALA A 68 1.92 -8.26 -17.16
N LEU A 69 1.66 -7.78 -15.96
CA LEU A 69 2.36 -6.63 -15.37
C LEU A 69 2.76 -6.99 -13.94
N GLY A 70 4.06 -7.10 -13.70
CA GLY A 70 4.60 -7.44 -12.39
C GLY A 70 4.38 -6.36 -11.33
N GLY A 71 4.62 -6.76 -10.09
CA GLY A 71 4.53 -5.93 -8.91
C GLY A 71 3.13 -5.83 -8.32
N ALA A 72 3.08 -5.32 -7.09
CA ALA A 72 1.88 -5.34 -6.24
C ALA A 72 0.62 -4.74 -6.90
N SER A 73 0.76 -3.66 -7.68
CA SER A 73 -0.37 -3.04 -8.39
C SER A 73 -0.99 -3.98 -9.42
N GLY A 74 -0.15 -4.55 -10.30
CA GLY A 74 -0.61 -5.49 -11.33
C GLY A 74 -1.21 -6.75 -10.74
N SER A 75 -0.60 -7.30 -9.69
CA SER A 75 -1.10 -8.49 -9.01
C SER A 75 -2.42 -8.23 -8.28
N ARG A 76 -2.59 -7.08 -7.62
CA ARG A 76 -3.90 -6.73 -7.03
C ARG A 76 -5.00 -6.59 -8.09
N ASN A 77 -4.70 -5.98 -9.23
CA ASN A 77 -5.65 -5.87 -10.35
C ASN A 77 -5.99 -7.22 -10.96
N ALA A 78 -4.98 -8.10 -11.16
CA ALA A 78 -5.19 -9.45 -11.67
C ALA A 78 -6.07 -10.29 -10.72
N GLY A 79 -5.86 -10.17 -9.41
CA GLY A 79 -6.69 -10.82 -8.41
C GLY A 79 -8.13 -10.30 -8.42
N ALA A 80 -8.32 -9.00 -8.53
CA ALA A 80 -9.65 -8.39 -8.66
C ALA A 80 -10.37 -8.87 -9.93
N ALA A 81 -9.66 -8.97 -11.05
CA ALA A 81 -10.21 -9.48 -12.32
C ALA A 81 -10.53 -10.99 -12.27
N ALA A 82 -9.76 -11.76 -11.49
CA ALA A 82 -9.99 -13.20 -11.33
C ALA A 82 -11.18 -13.52 -10.41
N SER A 83 -11.70 -12.56 -9.66
CA SER A 83 -12.86 -12.71 -8.77
C SER A 83 -14.11 -12.08 -9.36
N THR A 84 -15.27 -12.57 -8.95
CA THR A 84 -16.59 -11.96 -9.25
C THR A 84 -17.28 -11.40 -7.99
N ALA A 85 -16.62 -11.46 -6.84
CA ALA A 85 -17.18 -10.97 -5.59
C ALA A 85 -17.50 -9.47 -5.66
N PRO A 86 -18.63 -9.02 -5.10
CA PRO A 86 -19.07 -7.63 -5.15
C PRO A 86 -18.22 -6.68 -4.27
N VAL A 87 -17.44 -7.24 -3.33
CA VAL A 87 -16.55 -6.51 -2.44
C VAL A 87 -15.15 -7.11 -2.50
N LEU A 88 -14.15 -6.25 -2.52
CA LEU A 88 -12.73 -6.62 -2.58
C LEU A 88 -12.04 -6.18 -1.30
N ALA A 89 -11.22 -7.04 -0.74
CA ALA A 89 -10.29 -6.73 0.36
C ALA A 89 -8.88 -7.13 -0.07
N PHE A 90 -7.90 -6.32 0.24
CA PHE A 90 -6.52 -6.56 -0.14
C PHE A 90 -5.66 -6.79 1.10
N LEU A 91 -4.73 -7.74 1.02
CA LEU A 91 -3.76 -8.05 2.06
C LEU A 91 -2.40 -8.30 1.41
N ASP A 92 -1.37 -7.58 1.82
CA ASP A 92 0.00 -7.84 1.37
C ASP A 92 0.55 -9.11 2.06
N ASP A 93 1.41 -9.85 1.37
CA ASP A 93 1.93 -11.15 1.83
C ASP A 93 2.80 -11.06 3.09
N ASP A 94 3.25 -9.86 3.46
CA ASP A 94 4.07 -9.59 4.65
C ASP A 94 3.28 -8.98 5.83
N ASP A 95 1.96 -8.80 5.68
CA ASP A 95 1.06 -8.28 6.70
C ASP A 95 0.13 -9.37 7.27
N ALA A 96 -0.65 -9.04 8.29
CA ALA A 96 -1.69 -9.93 8.82
C ALA A 96 -2.93 -9.14 9.28
N TRP A 97 -4.08 -9.77 9.16
CA TRP A 97 -5.34 -9.26 9.70
C TRP A 97 -5.63 -9.80 11.09
N ARG A 98 -6.19 -8.96 11.95
CA ARG A 98 -6.78 -9.42 13.21
C ARG A 98 -8.09 -10.19 12.95
N PRO A 99 -8.50 -11.11 13.82
CA PRO A 99 -9.67 -11.97 13.60
C PRO A 99 -10.95 -11.21 13.26
N GLU A 100 -11.09 -9.98 13.74
CA GLU A 100 -12.29 -9.15 13.57
C GLU A 100 -12.32 -8.36 12.26
N TYR A 101 -11.23 -8.32 11.48
CA TYR A 101 -11.07 -7.39 10.35
C TYR A 101 -12.21 -7.45 9.34
N LEU A 102 -12.50 -8.61 8.75
CA LEU A 102 -13.56 -8.73 7.73
C LEU A 102 -14.94 -8.47 8.32
N ARG A 103 -15.22 -8.95 9.53
CA ARG A 103 -16.50 -8.70 10.22
C ARG A 103 -16.74 -7.21 10.39
N ASP A 104 -15.77 -6.49 10.95
CA ASP A 104 -15.94 -5.09 11.32
C ASP A 104 -15.91 -4.18 10.09
N ALA A 105 -15.07 -4.50 9.10
CA ALA A 105 -15.05 -3.77 7.83
C ALA A 105 -16.36 -3.93 7.04
N CYS A 106 -16.91 -5.14 6.96
CA CYS A 106 -18.21 -5.37 6.30
C CYS A 106 -19.36 -4.66 7.03
N ALA A 107 -19.36 -4.72 8.36
CA ALA A 107 -20.36 -4.01 9.15
C ALA A 107 -20.27 -2.50 8.95
N ALA A 108 -19.06 -1.93 8.95
CA ALA A 108 -18.84 -0.51 8.72
C ALA A 108 -19.26 -0.09 7.30
N LEU A 109 -18.95 -0.89 6.27
CA LEU A 109 -19.37 -0.64 4.88
C LEU A 109 -20.89 -0.59 4.77
N GLN A 110 -21.57 -1.57 5.36
CA GLN A 110 -23.04 -1.66 5.33
C GLN A 110 -23.71 -0.53 6.11
N GLN A 111 -23.20 -0.19 7.30
CA GLN A 111 -23.81 0.82 8.18
C GLN A 111 -23.60 2.24 7.67
N SER A 112 -22.44 2.53 7.09
CA SER A 112 -22.12 3.89 6.62
C SER A 112 -22.71 4.21 5.25
N GLY A 113 -23.02 3.20 4.44
CA GLY A 113 -23.35 3.38 3.03
C GLY A 113 -22.18 3.88 2.18
N ALA A 114 -20.95 3.90 2.74
CA ALA A 114 -19.74 4.24 2.01
C ALA A 114 -19.37 3.14 1.00
N GLU A 115 -18.57 3.50 0.00
CA GLU A 115 -18.11 2.55 -1.02
C GLU A 115 -16.81 1.86 -0.65
N ALA A 116 -16.09 2.38 0.37
CA ALA A 116 -14.88 1.79 0.89
C ALA A 116 -14.77 1.92 2.42
N VAL A 117 -13.98 1.04 3.01
CA VAL A 117 -13.56 1.10 4.43
C VAL A 117 -12.05 1.06 4.47
N ILE A 118 -11.45 1.94 5.27
CA ILE A 118 -10.01 1.93 5.55
C ILE A 118 -9.85 1.79 7.05
N SER A 119 -9.34 0.64 7.51
CA SER A 119 -9.12 0.38 8.93
C SER A 119 -7.84 1.03 9.44
N GLY A 120 -7.75 1.20 10.76
CA GLY A 120 -6.47 1.45 11.42
C GLY A 120 -5.52 0.26 11.27
N LEU A 121 -4.25 0.52 11.47
CA LEU A 121 -3.20 -0.50 11.47
C LEU A 121 -2.23 -0.32 12.65
N THR A 122 -1.63 -1.42 13.09
CA THR A 122 -0.50 -1.44 14.02
C THR A 122 0.77 -1.72 13.24
N ARG A 123 1.70 -0.79 13.26
CA ARG A 123 3.04 -0.95 12.67
C ARG A 123 3.98 -1.52 13.72
N PHE A 124 4.52 -2.70 13.44
CA PHE A 124 5.58 -3.31 14.24
C PHE A 124 6.94 -2.98 13.60
N ARG A 125 7.75 -2.19 14.30
CA ARG A 125 9.05 -1.74 13.82
C ARG A 125 10.15 -2.74 14.16
N GLN A 126 11.21 -2.77 13.36
CA GLN A 126 12.38 -3.63 13.62
C GLN A 126 13.12 -3.32 14.92
N ASP A 127 13.01 -2.06 15.41
CA ASP A 127 13.60 -1.65 16.69
C ASP A 127 12.73 -2.02 17.91
N GLY A 128 11.67 -2.80 17.72
CA GLY A 128 10.70 -3.19 18.74
C GLY A 128 9.64 -2.12 19.01
N GLY A 129 9.69 -0.98 18.34
CA GLY A 129 8.67 0.06 18.48
C GLY A 129 7.34 -0.35 17.87
N ILE A 130 6.24 0.03 18.53
CA ILE A 130 4.88 -0.18 18.06
C ILE A 130 4.24 1.18 17.82
N GLN A 131 3.61 1.34 16.66
CA GLN A 131 2.90 2.56 16.29
C GLN A 131 1.52 2.22 15.74
N GLN A 132 0.49 2.84 16.30
CA GLN A 132 -0.86 2.78 15.72
C GLN A 132 -1.03 3.92 14.69
N ILE A 133 -1.62 3.59 13.55
CA ILE A 133 -1.91 4.53 12.47
C ILE A 133 -3.40 4.41 12.18
N VAL A 134 -4.09 5.53 12.22
CA VAL A 134 -5.53 5.61 11.95
C VAL A 134 -5.74 6.53 10.75
N MET A 135 -6.55 6.09 9.80
CA MET A 135 -6.93 6.91 8.66
C MET A 135 -7.87 8.04 9.12
N PRO A 136 -7.58 9.31 8.81
CA PRO A 136 -8.51 10.40 9.10
C PRO A 136 -9.80 10.28 8.28
N PRO A 137 -10.92 10.84 8.74
CA PRO A 137 -12.14 10.90 7.94
C PRO A 137 -11.93 11.76 6.69
N LEU A 138 -12.69 11.47 5.63
CA LEU A 138 -12.52 12.09 4.31
C LEU A 138 -12.45 13.63 4.33
N PRO A 139 -13.32 14.36 5.06
CA PRO A 139 -13.25 15.83 5.11
C PRO A 139 -11.92 16.36 5.66
N ALA A 140 -11.24 15.62 6.52
CA ALA A 140 -9.97 16.05 7.10
C ALA A 140 -8.78 15.96 6.16
N ILE A 141 -8.89 15.19 5.06
CA ILE A 141 -7.80 15.00 4.08
C ILE A 141 -8.08 15.64 2.72
N THR A 142 -9.33 16.00 2.44
CA THR A 142 -9.69 16.72 1.22
C THR A 142 -8.90 18.03 1.14
N GLY A 143 -8.22 18.28 0.04
CA GLY A 143 -7.30 19.42 -0.11
C GLY A 143 -5.87 19.19 0.40
N ARG A 144 -5.62 18.08 1.12
CA ARG A 144 -4.30 17.73 1.67
C ARG A 144 -3.72 16.45 1.07
N LEU A 145 -4.37 15.84 0.09
CA LEU A 145 -4.05 14.54 -0.48
C LEU A 145 -2.62 14.41 -1.00
N TYR A 146 -1.98 15.53 -1.37
CA TYR A 146 -0.62 15.55 -1.87
C TYR A 146 0.44 15.78 -0.78
N GLU A 147 0.05 15.95 0.49
CA GLU A 147 1.00 16.15 1.58
C GLU A 147 1.67 14.84 1.98
N LYS A 148 0.87 13.79 2.10
CA LYS A 148 1.31 12.43 2.49
C LYS A 148 0.21 11.41 2.22
N ASN A 149 0.56 10.11 2.27
CA ASN A 149 -0.42 9.06 2.47
C ASN A 149 -0.83 9.04 3.95
N PHE A 150 -2.12 9.25 4.22
CA PHE A 150 -2.66 9.41 5.57
C PHE A 150 -2.84 8.10 6.34
N GLY A 151 -2.46 6.97 5.82
CA GLY A 151 -2.56 5.67 6.51
C GLY A 151 -3.21 4.56 5.68
N MET A 152 -3.53 4.82 4.42
CA MET A 152 -4.01 3.79 3.51
C MET A 152 -2.82 2.93 3.03
N THR A 153 -3.00 1.61 3.08
CA THR A 153 -2.06 0.61 2.53
C THR A 153 -2.83 -0.39 1.67
N GLY A 154 -2.09 -1.28 1.00
CA GLY A 154 -2.72 -2.41 0.33
C GLY A 154 -3.45 -3.36 1.28
N SER A 155 -3.14 -3.33 2.59
CA SER A 155 -3.64 -4.34 3.54
C SER A 155 -4.84 -3.90 4.36
N ASN A 156 -5.18 -2.60 4.36
CA ASN A 156 -6.26 -2.07 5.19
C ASN A 156 -7.45 -1.50 4.41
N LEU A 157 -7.55 -1.83 3.13
CA LEU A 157 -8.61 -1.40 2.23
C LEU A 157 -9.63 -2.52 1.98
N VAL A 158 -10.91 -2.23 2.26
CA VAL A 158 -12.07 -2.96 1.74
C VAL A 158 -12.86 -2.03 0.87
N ILE A 159 -13.23 -2.44 -0.35
CA ILE A 159 -13.89 -1.57 -1.33
C ILE A 159 -14.91 -2.34 -2.16
N THR A 160 -16.02 -1.70 -2.51
CA THR A 160 -16.98 -2.26 -3.46
C THR A 160 -16.35 -2.39 -4.85
N ARG A 161 -16.68 -3.46 -5.57
CA ARG A 161 -16.17 -3.68 -6.93
C ARG A 161 -16.50 -2.52 -7.89
N PRO A 162 -17.73 -1.99 -7.94
CA PRO A 162 -18.03 -0.86 -8.82
C PRO A 162 -17.17 0.38 -8.54
N ALA A 163 -16.86 0.66 -7.27
CA ALA A 163 -15.96 1.76 -6.91
C ALA A 163 -14.52 1.47 -7.37
N PHE A 164 -14.02 0.26 -7.14
CA PHE A 164 -12.68 -0.15 -7.58
C PHE A 164 -12.52 -0.03 -9.10
N GLU A 165 -13.52 -0.47 -9.87
CA GLU A 165 -13.53 -0.40 -11.32
C GLU A 165 -13.64 1.05 -11.83
N ARG A 166 -14.46 1.88 -11.20
CA ARG A 166 -14.59 3.31 -11.52
C ARG A 166 -13.27 4.08 -11.30
N ILE A 167 -12.52 3.73 -10.26
CA ILE A 167 -11.19 4.29 -9.99
C ILE A 167 -10.15 3.80 -11.01
N GLY A 168 -10.40 2.66 -11.68
CA GLY A 168 -9.48 2.02 -12.64
C GLY A 168 -8.42 1.13 -11.98
N GLY A 169 -8.66 0.64 -10.76
CA GLY A 169 -7.73 -0.21 -10.02
C GLY A 169 -6.44 0.49 -9.58
N PHE A 170 -5.44 -0.27 -9.17
CA PHE A 170 -4.10 0.23 -8.86
C PHE A 170 -3.31 0.50 -10.15
N ASP A 171 -2.46 1.54 -10.17
CA ASP A 171 -1.65 1.87 -11.34
C ASP A 171 -0.36 1.02 -11.39
N PRO A 172 -0.21 0.10 -12.36
CA PRO A 172 0.98 -0.75 -12.46
C PRO A 172 2.23 0.01 -12.94
N ALA A 173 2.09 1.23 -13.47
CA ALA A 173 3.23 2.08 -13.82
C ALA A 173 3.92 2.71 -12.59
N LEU A 174 3.29 2.59 -11.41
CA LEU A 174 3.82 3.13 -10.15
C LEU A 174 4.41 2.02 -9.27
N PRO A 175 5.74 1.79 -9.29
CA PRO A 175 6.39 0.79 -8.46
C PRO A 175 6.46 1.15 -6.97
N VAL A 176 6.17 2.41 -6.62
CA VAL A 176 6.03 2.91 -5.24
C VAL A 176 4.88 3.93 -5.20
N PHE A 177 4.33 4.19 -4.00
CA PHE A 177 3.21 5.11 -3.79
C PHE A 177 1.93 4.71 -4.56
N ASN A 178 1.78 3.45 -4.90
CA ASN A 178 0.60 2.93 -5.58
C ASN A 178 -0.67 3.05 -4.72
N ASP A 179 -0.55 2.85 -3.41
CA ASP A 179 -1.57 3.08 -2.41
C ASP A 179 -1.92 4.57 -2.28
N TRP A 180 -0.93 5.45 -2.24
CA TRP A 180 -1.14 6.90 -2.20
C TRP A 180 -1.79 7.42 -3.49
N ASP A 181 -1.35 6.94 -4.65
CA ASP A 181 -1.98 7.22 -5.94
C ASP A 181 -3.44 6.76 -5.97
N PHE A 182 -3.68 5.53 -5.46
CA PHE A 182 -5.04 4.99 -5.39
C PHE A 182 -5.94 5.87 -4.51
N LEU A 183 -5.48 6.30 -3.34
CA LEU A 183 -6.21 7.21 -2.45
C LEU A 183 -6.56 8.54 -3.15
N ILE A 184 -5.59 9.14 -3.86
CA ILE A 184 -5.82 10.38 -4.60
C ILE A 184 -6.90 10.20 -5.66
N ARG A 185 -6.81 9.11 -6.45
CA ARG A 185 -7.79 8.82 -7.51
C ARG A 185 -9.15 8.41 -6.94
N MET A 186 -9.17 7.70 -5.82
CA MET A 186 -10.38 7.33 -5.10
C MET A 186 -11.17 8.59 -4.69
N VAL A 187 -10.51 9.56 -4.07
CA VAL A 187 -11.15 10.84 -3.71
C VAL A 187 -11.52 11.67 -4.94
N GLY A 188 -10.67 11.68 -5.97
CA GLY A 188 -10.93 12.37 -7.23
C GLY A 188 -12.08 11.76 -8.06
N ALA A 189 -12.45 10.52 -7.81
CA ALA A 189 -13.61 9.82 -8.40
C ALA A 189 -14.85 9.89 -7.51
N ASP A 190 -14.89 10.82 -6.56
CA ASP A 190 -15.97 11.00 -5.58
C ASP A 190 -16.36 9.72 -4.82
N THR A 191 -15.41 8.79 -4.67
CA THR A 191 -15.62 7.57 -3.89
C THR A 191 -15.54 7.89 -2.41
N THR A 192 -16.62 7.58 -1.70
CA THR A 192 -16.71 7.77 -0.25
C THR A 192 -16.03 6.62 0.49
N TYR A 193 -15.35 6.93 1.59
CA TYR A 193 -14.89 5.90 2.51
C TYR A 193 -15.27 6.22 3.96
N THR A 194 -15.40 5.15 4.75
CA THR A 194 -15.48 5.22 6.21
C THR A 194 -14.14 4.82 6.80
N ALA A 195 -13.62 5.63 7.73
CA ALA A 195 -12.44 5.29 8.51
C ALA A 195 -12.85 4.44 9.72
N LEU A 196 -12.29 3.24 9.82
CA LEU A 196 -12.47 2.35 10.96
C LEU A 196 -11.25 2.52 11.88
N PRO A 197 -11.40 3.16 13.05
CA PRO A 197 -10.25 3.55 13.87
C PRO A 197 -9.53 2.38 14.54
N GLN A 198 -10.17 1.22 14.67
CA GLN A 198 -9.59 0.02 15.25
C GLN A 198 -8.37 -0.44 14.43
N PRO A 199 -7.22 -0.71 15.07
CA PRO A 199 -6.01 -1.17 14.39
C PRO A 199 -6.11 -2.67 14.08
N LEU A 200 -6.85 -3.00 13.03
CA LEU A 200 -7.20 -4.36 12.63
C LEU A 200 -6.20 -5.02 11.67
N VAL A 201 -5.18 -4.28 11.24
CA VAL A 201 -4.08 -4.77 10.40
C VAL A 201 -2.76 -4.69 11.17
N GLU A 202 -2.00 -5.75 11.13
CA GLU A 202 -0.63 -5.83 11.62
C GLU A 202 0.33 -5.59 10.45
N TRP A 203 0.86 -4.38 10.37
CA TRP A 203 1.87 -4.00 9.38
C TRP A 203 3.26 -4.33 9.93
N ARG A 204 3.88 -5.37 9.37
CA ARG A 204 5.14 -5.91 9.89
C ARG A 204 6.34 -5.32 9.16
N GLU A 205 7.33 -4.82 9.94
CA GLU A 205 8.63 -4.50 9.38
C GLU A 205 9.54 -5.73 9.43
N HIS A 206 9.87 -6.29 8.27
CA HIS A 206 10.84 -7.37 8.13
C HIS A 206 12.16 -6.88 7.51
N GLY A 207 13.26 -7.68 7.67
CA GLY A 207 14.62 -7.31 7.23
C GLY A 207 14.91 -7.48 5.73
N GLY A 208 13.90 -7.91 4.92
CA GLY A 208 14.07 -8.11 3.48
C GLY A 208 13.98 -6.83 2.65
N ASP A 209 14.11 -6.97 1.33
CA ASP A 209 13.94 -5.87 0.37
C ASP A 209 12.52 -5.30 0.43
N ARG A 210 12.45 -3.99 0.65
CA ARG A 210 11.20 -3.25 0.76
C ARG A 210 11.07 -2.24 -0.38
N ILE A 211 9.84 -2.02 -0.80
CA ILE A 211 9.48 -0.93 -1.72
C ILE A 211 9.93 0.44 -1.14
N SER A 212 9.96 0.57 0.20
CA SER A 212 10.39 1.78 0.90
C SER A 212 11.91 1.98 0.96
N THR A 213 12.73 0.96 0.67
CA THR A 213 14.19 1.07 0.65
C THR A 213 14.67 2.13 -0.34
N PRO A 214 15.64 3.01 0.01
CA PRO A 214 16.07 4.13 -0.82
C PRO A 214 16.93 3.70 -2.02
N THR A 215 16.36 2.90 -2.92
CA THR A 215 16.96 2.37 -4.15
C THR A 215 16.68 3.28 -5.35
N LEU A 216 17.40 3.07 -6.46
CA LEU A 216 17.11 3.76 -7.72
C LEU A 216 15.69 3.44 -8.24
N ARG A 217 15.18 2.23 -7.98
CA ARG A 217 13.78 1.86 -8.28
C ARG A 217 12.81 2.79 -7.56
N ARG A 218 13.04 3.05 -6.28
CA ARG A 218 12.23 4.00 -5.50
C ARG A 218 12.32 5.42 -6.04
N ALA A 219 13.52 5.90 -6.40
CA ALA A 219 13.68 7.24 -6.99
C ALA A 219 12.87 7.39 -8.28
N ARG A 220 12.94 6.41 -9.18
CA ARG A 220 12.13 6.39 -10.43
C ARG A 220 10.63 6.39 -10.14
N GLY A 221 10.19 5.62 -9.15
CA GLY A 221 8.78 5.57 -8.76
C GLY A 221 8.27 6.90 -8.20
N ILE A 222 9.07 7.58 -7.37
CA ILE A 222 8.75 8.94 -6.90
C ILE A 222 8.63 9.91 -8.08
N GLU A 223 9.57 9.85 -9.04
CA GLU A 223 9.55 10.69 -10.25
C GLU A 223 8.30 10.41 -11.11
N ALA A 224 7.93 9.15 -11.29
CA ALA A 224 6.72 8.76 -12.01
C ALA A 224 5.44 9.28 -11.32
N PHE A 225 5.36 9.14 -9.98
CA PHE A 225 4.26 9.69 -9.20
C PHE A 225 4.15 11.21 -9.33
N VAL A 226 5.28 11.93 -9.23
CA VAL A 226 5.32 13.39 -9.40
C VAL A 226 4.88 13.79 -10.80
N ALA A 227 5.35 13.09 -11.84
CA ALA A 227 4.97 13.35 -13.22
C ALA A 227 3.47 13.14 -13.46
N LYS A 228 2.92 12.03 -12.95
CA LYS A 228 1.50 11.70 -13.06
C LYS A 228 0.60 12.77 -12.45
N HIS A 229 0.96 13.27 -11.28
CA HIS A 229 0.16 14.23 -10.52
C HIS A 229 0.58 15.69 -10.70
N ALA A 230 1.49 16.01 -11.63
CA ALA A 230 2.11 17.33 -11.78
C ALA A 230 1.09 18.48 -11.91
N GLY A 231 -0.02 18.25 -12.60
CA GLY A 231 -1.06 19.27 -12.86
C GLY A 231 -1.88 19.65 -11.62
N ALA A 232 -2.09 18.71 -10.70
CA ALA A 232 -2.91 18.94 -9.51
C ALA A 232 -2.06 19.07 -8.22
N MET A 233 -0.81 18.61 -8.25
CA MET A 233 0.06 18.63 -7.08
C MET A 233 0.58 20.04 -6.78
N PRO A 234 0.41 20.57 -5.55
CA PRO A 234 0.98 21.85 -5.15
C PRO A 234 2.50 21.90 -5.35
N ALA A 235 3.02 23.06 -5.76
CA ALA A 235 4.44 23.24 -6.09
C ALA A 235 5.38 22.85 -4.94
N VAL A 236 4.98 23.09 -3.68
CA VAL A 236 5.76 22.71 -2.49
C VAL A 236 5.88 21.21 -2.35
N ASN A 237 4.81 20.43 -2.58
CA ASN A 237 4.80 18.98 -2.49
C ASN A 237 5.62 18.38 -3.62
N ARG A 238 5.45 18.87 -4.86
CA ARG A 238 6.25 18.50 -6.02
C ARG A 238 7.74 18.73 -5.76
N ARG A 239 8.12 19.92 -5.28
CA ARG A 239 9.50 20.24 -4.91
C ARG A 239 10.06 19.28 -3.88
N ASN A 240 9.30 18.95 -2.84
CA ASN A 240 9.72 18.06 -1.77
C ASN A 240 9.98 16.63 -2.27
N LEU A 241 9.05 16.05 -3.03
CA LEU A 241 9.19 14.72 -3.59
C LEU A 241 10.33 14.65 -4.61
N THR A 242 10.48 15.67 -5.47
CA THR A 242 11.61 15.75 -6.39
C THR A 242 12.95 15.80 -5.64
N ALA A 243 13.02 16.53 -4.53
CA ALA A 243 14.22 16.57 -3.70
C ALA A 243 14.52 15.22 -3.05
N ASP A 244 13.50 14.47 -2.63
CA ASP A 244 13.67 13.13 -2.07
C ASP A 244 14.21 12.14 -3.13
N ALA A 245 13.67 12.18 -4.35
CA ALA A 245 14.19 11.38 -5.48
C ALA A 245 15.65 11.72 -5.81
N LEU A 246 15.99 13.01 -5.91
CA LEU A 246 17.37 13.48 -6.13
C LEU A 246 18.29 13.05 -4.99
N GLY A 247 17.83 13.10 -3.74
CA GLY A 247 18.58 12.64 -2.57
C GLY A 247 18.90 11.14 -2.63
N ILE A 248 17.94 10.32 -3.06
CA ILE A 248 18.14 8.89 -3.28
C ILE A 248 19.14 8.67 -4.42
N ARG A 249 18.96 9.31 -5.57
CA ARG A 249 19.89 9.21 -6.72
C ARG A 249 21.31 9.59 -6.32
N ARG A 250 21.49 10.65 -5.53
CA ARG A 250 22.81 11.09 -5.06
C ARG A 250 23.50 10.05 -4.19
N ARG A 251 22.76 9.38 -3.29
CA ARG A 251 23.30 8.29 -2.45
C ARG A 251 23.73 7.06 -3.25
N ASN A 252 23.03 6.80 -4.36
CA ASN A 252 23.27 5.65 -5.23
C ASN A 252 24.09 6.00 -6.48
N ALA A 253 24.71 7.19 -6.56
CA ALA A 253 25.53 7.55 -7.70
C ALA A 253 26.93 6.95 -7.58
N ASP A 254 27.41 6.32 -8.65
CA ASP A 254 28.69 5.59 -8.70
C ASP A 254 29.89 6.53 -8.76
N SER A 255 29.74 7.73 -9.30
CA SER A 255 30.83 8.69 -9.49
C SER A 255 30.74 9.91 -8.56
N ILE A 256 31.92 10.44 -8.17
CA ILE A 256 32.02 11.69 -7.39
C ILE A 256 31.39 12.85 -8.18
N LEU A 257 31.64 12.93 -9.48
CA LEU A 257 31.06 13.95 -10.35
C LEU A 257 29.53 13.87 -10.36
N GLY A 258 28.96 12.67 -10.49
CA GLY A 258 27.52 12.46 -10.41
C GLY A 258 26.93 12.91 -9.08
N ARG A 259 27.60 12.61 -7.95
CA ARG A 259 27.22 13.07 -6.62
C ARG A 259 27.25 14.59 -6.49
N CYS A 260 28.27 15.25 -7.06
CA CYS A 260 28.38 16.71 -7.06
C CYS A 260 27.28 17.38 -7.90
N VAL A 261 27.01 16.87 -9.11
CA VAL A 261 25.94 17.39 -9.97
C VAL A 261 24.57 17.27 -9.29
N LEU A 262 24.27 16.10 -8.69
CA LEU A 262 23.01 15.90 -7.97
C LEU A 262 22.92 16.76 -6.70
N ALA A 263 24.03 17.01 -6.01
CA ALA A 263 24.09 17.95 -4.89
C ALA A 263 23.81 19.39 -5.32
N ALA A 264 24.38 19.83 -6.43
CA ALA A 264 24.12 21.17 -7.00
C ALA A 264 22.63 21.32 -7.38
N ARG A 265 22.03 20.31 -8.03
CA ARG A 265 20.59 20.30 -8.35
C ARG A 265 19.72 20.39 -7.09
N LEU A 266 20.08 19.70 -6.01
CA LEU A 266 19.39 19.78 -4.71
C LEU A 266 19.51 21.19 -4.10
N LEU A 267 20.69 21.81 -4.17
CA LEU A 267 20.92 23.16 -3.68
C LEU A 267 20.10 24.20 -4.47
N CYS A 268 20.05 24.07 -5.79
CA CYS A 268 19.21 24.93 -6.65
C CYS A 268 17.72 24.77 -6.35
N LEU A 269 17.27 23.52 -6.09
CA LEU A 269 15.86 23.22 -5.83
C LEU A 269 15.38 23.70 -4.44
N LEU A 270 16.20 23.53 -3.41
CA LEU A 270 15.83 23.74 -2.00
C LEU A 270 16.39 25.03 -1.41
N GLY A 271 17.45 25.56 -1.98
CA GLY A 271 18.31 26.55 -1.34
C GLY A 271 19.26 25.94 -0.29
N PRO A 272 20.34 26.65 0.07
CA PRO A 272 21.41 26.09 0.90
C PRO A 272 20.96 25.71 2.32
N ARG A 273 20.15 26.54 2.97
CA ARG A 273 19.67 26.29 4.34
C ARG A 273 18.84 25.00 4.43
N GLU A 274 17.89 24.81 3.53
CA GLU A 274 17.02 23.63 3.54
C GLU A 274 17.78 22.36 3.11
N ALA A 275 18.68 22.46 2.13
CA ALA A 275 19.50 21.36 1.68
C ALA A 275 20.43 20.83 2.80
N ILE A 276 21.03 21.73 3.59
CA ILE A 276 21.83 21.40 4.77
C ILE A 276 20.96 20.77 5.86
N SER A 277 19.83 21.37 6.18
CA SER A 277 18.88 20.82 7.17
C SER A 277 18.45 19.41 6.84
N ARG A 278 18.15 19.09 5.58
CA ARG A 278 17.79 17.73 5.13
C ARG A 278 18.94 16.73 5.24
N ARG A 279 20.19 17.20 5.12
CA ARG A 279 21.38 16.36 5.32
C ARG A 279 21.58 16.00 6.77
N LEU A 280 21.34 16.94 7.69
CA LEU A 280 21.53 16.77 9.14
C LEU A 280 20.37 15.99 9.80
N HIS A 281 19.17 16.09 9.23
CA HIS A 281 17.96 15.46 9.76
C HIS A 281 17.24 14.58 8.71
N PRO A 282 17.86 13.50 8.20
CA PRO A 282 17.30 12.69 7.14
C PRO A 282 16.00 11.95 7.51
N ARG A 283 15.72 11.78 8.81
CA ARG A 283 14.64 10.92 9.32
C ARG A 283 13.29 11.63 9.55
N ARG A 284 13.18 12.94 9.39
CA ARG A 284 11.94 13.69 9.73
C ARG A 284 10.87 13.75 8.63
N ARG A 285 11.01 13.04 7.50
CA ARG A 285 10.11 13.20 6.33
C ARG A 285 9.67 11.92 5.65
N HIS A 286 9.56 10.81 6.36
CA HIS A 286 8.84 9.67 5.79
C HIS A 286 7.35 9.89 5.99
N ALA A 287 6.61 9.72 4.90
CA ALA A 287 5.20 10.03 4.72
C ALA A 287 4.22 9.38 5.73
N PHE A 288 4.72 8.56 6.65
CA PHE A 288 3.97 7.83 7.68
C PHE A 288 4.23 8.30 9.13
N GLU A 289 5.05 9.34 9.37
CA GLU A 289 5.55 9.63 10.73
C GLU A 289 4.62 10.47 11.62
N ALA A 290 3.43 10.84 11.17
CA ALA A 290 2.46 11.46 12.06
C ALA A 290 1.09 10.81 11.83
N GLY A 291 0.82 9.75 12.57
CA GLY A 291 -0.54 9.29 12.77
C GLY A 291 -1.41 10.47 13.24
N TYR A 292 -2.62 10.55 12.70
CA TYR A 292 -3.65 11.38 13.31
C TYR A 292 -3.85 10.85 14.73
N GLN A 293 -3.55 11.67 15.75
CA GLN A 293 -4.08 11.46 17.10
C GLN A 293 -5.43 12.17 17.11
N PRO A 294 -6.51 11.50 17.53
CA PRO A 294 -7.84 12.06 17.60
C PRO A 294 -7.90 13.23 18.61
#